data_fca3a38a635602aa664d780fa4b44245
#
_entry.id   fca3a38a635602aa664d780fa4b44245
#
_cell.length_a   1.000
_cell.length_b   1.000
_cell.length_c   1.000
_cell.angle_alpha   90.00
_cell.angle_beta   90.00
_cell.angle_gamma   90.00
#
_symmetry.space_group_name_H-M   'P 1'
#
loop_
_entity.id
_entity.type
_entity.pdbx_description
1 polymer ?
#
loop_
_entity_poly.entity_id
_entity_poly.type
_entity_poly.pdbx_seq_one_letter_code
_entity_poly.pdbx_strand_id
1 'polypeptide(L)'
;MEIKFREFNPFDLWIWLEFETIPSNLEKQYIEEVFNSWFYLGKLGAFNAENLQVQDAGIDISYMNYDTDILDNSMMALMHNMGDFEYQDLWGRCWLDLGTSDLFSLDSLINSLNQLDKELIKIKQFIIGGENENWRIETQEESMFVDDDVV
;
A
#
# COMPACT_ATOMS: atom_id res chain seq x y z
N MET A 1 -8.68 -12.05 3.04
CA MET A 1 -7.58 -11.57 2.17
C MET A 1 -6.26 -12.06 2.71
N GLU A 2 -5.52 -12.74 1.89
CA GLU A 2 -4.17 -13.19 2.22
C GLU A 2 -3.16 -12.10 1.88
N ILE A 3 -2.14 -11.91 2.71
CA ILE A 3 -1.14 -10.87 2.50
C ILE A 3 0.22 -11.52 2.33
N LYS A 4 0.90 -11.15 1.27
CA LYS A 4 2.23 -11.66 0.95
C LYS A 4 3.20 -10.52 0.76
N PHE A 5 4.35 -10.61 1.41
CA PHE A 5 5.44 -9.68 1.19
C PHE A 5 6.53 -10.35 0.36
N ARG A 6 7.02 -9.60 -0.62
CA ARG A 6 8.19 -9.96 -1.40
C ARG A 6 9.26 -8.89 -1.21
N GLU A 7 10.46 -9.17 -1.65
CA GLU A 7 11.53 -8.18 -1.60
C GLU A 7 11.14 -6.93 -2.39
N PHE A 8 11.35 -5.76 -1.79
CA PHE A 8 11.01 -4.51 -2.45
C PHE A 8 11.88 -3.34 -2.00
N ASN A 9 11.93 -2.34 -2.87
CA ASN A 9 12.53 -1.03 -2.59
C ASN A 9 11.39 -0.04 -2.33
N PRO A 10 11.37 0.67 -1.20
CA PRO A 10 10.30 1.63 -0.91
C PRO A 10 10.14 2.74 -1.95
N PHE A 11 11.20 3.06 -2.68
CA PHE A 11 11.17 4.08 -3.73
C PHE A 11 10.69 3.55 -5.09
N ASP A 12 10.59 2.25 -5.22
CA ASP A 12 10.19 1.60 -6.46
C ASP A 12 9.47 0.29 -6.10
N LEU A 13 8.22 0.44 -5.69
CA LEU A 13 7.43 -0.64 -5.13
C LEU A 13 6.24 -0.95 -6.04
N TRP A 14 6.09 -2.22 -6.40
CA TRP A 14 4.87 -2.69 -7.02
C TRP A 14 4.02 -3.43 -6.02
N ILE A 15 2.71 -3.18 -6.10
CA ILE A 15 1.71 -3.92 -5.33
C ILE A 15 0.71 -4.56 -6.28
N TRP A 16 0.16 -5.70 -5.84
CA TRP A 16 -0.72 -6.53 -6.64
C TRP A 16 -1.91 -6.96 -5.81
N LEU A 17 -3.10 -6.87 -6.41
CA LEU A 17 -4.33 -7.40 -5.83
C LEU A 17 -4.88 -8.48 -6.73
N GLU A 18 -5.18 -9.63 -6.17
CA GLU A 18 -5.97 -10.65 -6.86
C GLU A 18 -7.38 -10.64 -6.29
N PHE A 19 -8.36 -10.53 -7.17
CA PHE A 19 -9.78 -10.54 -6.80
C PHE A 19 -10.38 -11.92 -7.03
N GLU A 20 -11.43 -12.25 -6.30
CA GLU A 20 -12.15 -13.51 -6.50
C GLU A 20 -12.97 -13.51 -7.78
N THR A 21 -13.43 -12.33 -8.20
CA THR A 21 -14.13 -12.13 -9.45
C THR A 21 -13.59 -10.87 -10.13
N ILE A 22 -13.77 -10.78 -11.45
CA ILE A 22 -13.35 -9.59 -12.19
C ILE A 22 -14.07 -8.37 -11.61
N PRO A 23 -13.35 -7.35 -11.14
CA PRO A 23 -13.99 -6.20 -10.52
C PRO A 23 -14.81 -5.39 -11.52
N SER A 24 -15.98 -4.96 -11.09
CA SER A 24 -16.80 -4.03 -11.84
C SER A 24 -16.19 -2.63 -11.86
N ASN A 25 -16.69 -1.77 -12.74
CA ASN A 25 -16.22 -0.38 -12.78
C ASN A 25 -16.45 0.35 -11.46
N LEU A 26 -17.55 0.09 -10.77
CA LEU A 26 -17.82 0.68 -9.47
C LEU A 26 -16.85 0.16 -8.41
N GLU A 27 -16.57 -1.13 -8.42
CA GLU A 27 -15.62 -1.74 -7.51
C GLU A 27 -14.21 -1.19 -7.73
N LYS A 28 -13.81 -1.00 -8.98
CA LYS A 28 -12.54 -0.35 -9.32
C LYS A 28 -12.46 1.05 -8.75
N GLN A 29 -13.55 1.82 -8.81
CA GLN A 29 -13.58 3.15 -8.23
C GLN A 29 -13.35 3.12 -6.73
N TYR A 30 -13.96 2.20 -6.00
CA TYR A 30 -13.76 2.06 -4.57
C TYR A 30 -12.31 1.72 -4.23
N ILE A 31 -11.72 0.79 -4.99
CA ILE A 31 -10.31 0.42 -4.81
C ILE A 31 -9.42 1.65 -5.00
N GLU A 32 -9.61 2.37 -6.09
CA GLU A 32 -8.80 3.53 -6.42
C GLU A 32 -8.98 4.66 -5.41
N GLU A 33 -10.17 4.86 -4.88
CA GLU A 33 -10.42 5.84 -3.82
C GLU A 33 -9.67 5.50 -2.53
N VAL A 34 -9.63 4.23 -2.16
CA VAL A 34 -8.86 3.78 -1.00
C VAL A 34 -7.38 4.12 -1.18
N PHE A 35 -6.82 3.78 -2.33
CA PHE A 35 -5.41 4.05 -2.62
C PHE A 35 -5.12 5.55 -2.71
N ASN A 36 -5.98 6.29 -3.37
CA ASN A 36 -5.80 7.74 -3.52
C ASN A 36 -5.87 8.46 -2.18
N SER A 37 -6.82 8.10 -1.33
CA SER A 37 -6.97 8.68 0.00
C SER A 37 -5.76 8.36 0.88
N TRP A 38 -5.33 7.11 0.88
CA TRP A 38 -4.16 6.67 1.61
C TRP A 38 -2.90 7.40 1.14
N PHE A 39 -2.69 7.48 -0.17
CA PHE A 39 -1.54 8.17 -0.75
C PHE A 39 -1.56 9.68 -0.44
N TYR A 40 -2.73 10.31 -0.53
CA TYR A 40 -2.88 11.72 -0.21
C TYR A 40 -2.46 12.02 1.23
N LEU A 41 -2.90 11.19 2.17
CA LEU A 41 -2.48 11.30 3.57
C LEU A 41 -0.97 11.11 3.72
N GLY A 42 -0.42 10.16 3.00
CA GLY A 42 1.03 9.92 2.98
C GLY A 42 1.82 11.10 2.43
N LYS A 43 1.29 11.77 1.43
CA LYS A 43 1.90 13.01 0.90
C LYS A 43 1.89 14.14 1.92
N LEU A 44 0.92 14.15 2.80
CA LEU A 44 0.83 15.15 3.88
C LEU A 44 1.65 14.79 5.12
N GLY A 45 2.34 13.67 5.08
CA GLY A 45 3.18 13.23 6.20
C GLY A 45 2.43 12.53 7.32
N ALA A 46 1.22 12.04 7.06
CA ALA A 46 0.42 11.38 8.08
C ALA A 46 1.04 10.06 8.57
N PHE A 47 1.77 9.37 7.69
CA PHE A 47 2.40 8.09 8.01
C PHE A 47 3.87 8.28 8.37
N ASN A 48 4.09 9.09 9.38
CA ASN A 48 5.40 9.35 9.94
C ASN A 48 5.38 8.89 11.39
N ALA A 49 6.31 8.03 11.77
CA ALA A 49 6.39 7.49 13.12
C ALA A 49 6.46 8.58 14.18
N GLU A 50 7.16 9.67 13.90
CA GLU A 50 7.27 10.80 14.82
C GLU A 50 5.93 11.52 15.00
N ASN A 51 5.17 11.71 13.93
CA ASN A 51 3.82 12.28 14.01
C ASN A 51 2.89 11.41 14.86
N LEU A 52 2.97 10.10 14.69
CA LEU A 52 2.16 9.18 15.49
C LEU A 52 2.57 9.19 16.95
N GLN A 53 3.85 9.26 17.25
CA GLN A 53 4.32 9.37 18.61
C GLN A 53 3.79 10.63 19.29
N VAL A 54 3.76 11.74 18.59
CA VAL A 54 3.19 12.99 19.09
C VAL A 54 1.70 12.84 19.37
N GLN A 55 0.97 12.19 18.47
CA GLN A 55 -0.47 11.94 18.64
C GLN A 55 -0.75 10.98 19.80
N ASP A 56 -0.01 9.89 19.87
CA ASP A 56 -0.20 8.85 20.89
C ASP A 56 0.15 9.37 22.29
N ALA A 57 1.12 10.25 22.39
CA ALA A 57 1.50 10.86 23.65
C ALA A 57 0.44 11.83 24.19
N GLY A 58 -0.58 12.16 23.39
CA GLY A 58 -1.63 13.09 23.77
C GLY A 58 -1.12 14.50 24.07
N ILE A 59 0.03 14.84 23.50
CA ILE A 59 0.65 16.13 23.72
C ILE A 59 -0.03 17.14 22.85
N ASP A 60 -0.61 18.16 23.47
CA ASP A 60 -1.12 19.30 22.75
C ASP A 60 0.08 20.09 22.18
N ILE A 61 0.17 20.10 20.86
CA ILE A 61 1.24 20.74 20.12
C ILE A 61 1.41 22.21 20.53
N SER A 62 0.33 22.86 20.94
CA SER A 62 0.38 24.27 21.38
C SER A 62 1.18 24.49 22.67
N TYR A 63 1.36 23.44 23.47
CA TYR A 63 2.14 23.50 24.71
C TYR A 63 3.57 22.96 24.57
N MET A 64 3.85 22.35 23.44
CA MET A 64 5.23 21.97 23.18
C MET A 64 6.04 23.27 23.05
N ASN A 65 6.94 23.47 23.96
CA ASN A 65 8.03 24.38 23.72
C ASN A 65 8.84 23.79 22.59
N TYR A 66 8.30 23.95 21.51
CA TYR A 66 8.76 23.65 20.17
C TYR A 66 10.13 23.05 20.10
N ASP A 67 10.19 21.76 20.26
CA ASP A 67 11.25 21.04 19.60
C ASP A 67 10.91 21.13 18.10
N THR A 68 11.26 22.25 17.52
CA THR A 68 11.04 22.51 16.10
C THR A 68 11.65 21.42 15.24
N ASP A 69 12.72 20.76 15.73
CA ASP A 69 13.39 19.69 15.02
C ASP A 69 12.49 18.46 14.89
N ILE A 70 11.74 18.11 15.93
CA ILE A 70 10.79 16.98 15.88
C ILE A 70 9.66 17.29 14.92
N LEU A 71 9.12 18.50 14.97
CA LEU A 71 8.02 18.90 14.07
C LEU A 71 8.50 18.95 12.62
N ASP A 72 9.66 19.52 12.36
CA ASP A 72 10.22 19.61 11.03
C ASP A 72 10.51 18.21 10.47
N ASN A 73 11.08 17.31 11.25
CA ASN A 73 11.32 15.94 10.83
C ASN A 73 10.01 15.19 10.58
N SER A 74 9.02 15.39 11.45
CA SER A 74 7.70 14.76 11.29
C SER A 74 7.02 15.18 10.00
N MET A 75 7.20 16.42 9.58
CA MET A 75 6.56 16.95 8.38
C MET A 75 7.33 16.63 7.10
N MET A 76 8.59 16.19 7.20
CA MET A 76 9.43 15.92 6.04
C MET A 76 9.37 14.48 5.52
N ALA A 77 8.80 13.55 6.28
CA ALA A 77 8.68 12.17 5.85
C ALA A 77 7.38 11.98 5.04
N LEU A 78 7.53 12.04 3.74
CA LEU A 78 6.43 12.09 2.79
C LEU A 78 6.52 10.98 1.76
N MET A 79 5.36 10.53 1.29
CA MET A 79 5.28 9.74 0.08
C MET A 79 5.57 10.62 -1.13
N HIS A 80 6.22 10.07 -2.15
CA HIS A 80 6.63 10.81 -3.32
C HIS A 80 5.65 10.70 -4.48
N ASN A 81 5.29 9.50 -4.87
CA ASN A 81 4.47 9.31 -6.07
C ASN A 81 3.71 7.99 -6.07
N MET A 82 2.66 7.94 -6.87
CA MET A 82 1.86 6.76 -7.09
C MET A 82 1.43 6.73 -8.55
N GLY A 83 1.62 5.59 -9.21
CA GLY A 83 1.15 5.40 -10.58
C GLY A 83 -0.35 5.12 -10.64
N ASP A 84 -0.87 5.06 -11.84
CA ASP A 84 -2.26 4.69 -12.07
C ASP A 84 -2.48 3.22 -11.76
N PHE A 85 -3.67 2.90 -11.28
CA PHE A 85 -4.05 1.51 -11.07
C PHE A 85 -4.35 0.86 -12.42
N GLU A 86 -3.77 -0.33 -12.63
CA GLU A 86 -3.96 -1.09 -13.85
C GLU A 86 -4.65 -2.41 -13.54
N TYR A 87 -5.50 -2.88 -14.43
CA TYR A 87 -6.27 -4.11 -14.25
C TYR A 87 -6.11 -5.05 -15.43
N GLN A 88 -6.05 -6.34 -15.13
CA GLN A 88 -6.10 -7.39 -16.14
C GLN A 88 -6.74 -8.63 -15.51
N ASP A 89 -7.89 -9.04 -16.03
CA ASP A 89 -8.67 -10.17 -15.54
C ASP A 89 -8.94 -10.06 -14.03
N LEU A 90 -8.43 -11.01 -13.24
CA LEU A 90 -8.62 -11.03 -11.79
C LEU A 90 -7.61 -10.19 -11.03
N TRP A 91 -6.68 -9.53 -11.73
CA TRP A 91 -5.58 -8.83 -11.10
C TRP A 91 -5.63 -7.32 -11.28
N GLY A 92 -5.21 -6.62 -10.24
CA GLY A 92 -4.91 -5.20 -10.32
C GLY A 92 -3.51 -4.95 -9.78
N ARG A 93 -2.85 -3.91 -10.28
CA ARG A 93 -1.53 -3.52 -9.80
C ARG A 93 -1.37 -2.02 -9.78
N CYS A 94 -0.48 -1.55 -8.93
CA CYS A 94 -0.14 -0.14 -8.83
C CYS A 94 1.32 0.02 -8.43
N TRP A 95 1.98 0.98 -9.03
CA TRP A 95 3.34 1.35 -8.67
C TRP A 95 3.33 2.46 -7.62
N LEU A 96 4.25 2.37 -6.66
CA LEU A 96 4.36 3.30 -5.56
C LEU A 96 5.81 3.73 -5.33
N ASP A 97 6.00 5.00 -5.05
CA ASP A 97 7.19 5.53 -4.44
C ASP A 97 6.79 6.06 -3.06
N LEU A 98 7.08 5.27 -2.03
CA LEU A 98 6.74 5.61 -0.66
C LEU A 98 7.59 6.74 -0.09
N GLY A 99 8.63 7.12 -0.82
CA GLY A 99 9.52 8.19 -0.39
C GLY A 99 10.15 7.89 0.95
N THR A 100 10.10 8.88 1.81
CA THR A 100 10.68 8.80 3.15
C THR A 100 9.63 8.51 4.23
N SER A 101 8.39 8.20 3.84
CA SER A 101 7.36 7.83 4.79
C SER A 101 7.71 6.52 5.50
N ASP A 102 7.16 6.32 6.69
CA ASP A 102 7.40 5.11 7.46
C ASP A 102 6.68 3.92 6.82
N LEU A 103 7.30 2.74 6.88
CA LEU A 103 6.72 1.52 6.30
C LEU A 103 5.45 1.07 7.02
N PHE A 104 5.17 1.52 8.23
CA PHE A 104 3.88 1.23 8.85
C PHE A 104 2.69 1.81 8.06
N SER A 105 2.95 2.72 7.13
CA SER A 105 1.92 3.17 6.19
C SER A 105 1.28 2.02 5.43
N LEU A 106 2.04 0.95 5.19
CA LEU A 106 1.53 -0.27 4.56
C LEU A 106 0.51 -0.99 5.46
N ASP A 107 0.69 -0.94 6.77
CA ASP A 107 -0.28 -1.50 7.72
C ASP A 107 -1.62 -0.76 7.62
N SER A 108 -1.59 0.54 7.47
CA SER A 108 -2.79 1.35 7.26
C SER A 108 -3.50 0.97 5.97
N LEU A 109 -2.76 0.78 4.89
CA LEU A 109 -3.31 0.34 3.61
C LEU A 109 -3.92 -1.06 3.72
N ILE A 110 -3.21 -1.99 4.35
CA ILE A 110 -3.70 -3.35 4.59
C ILE A 110 -5.02 -3.33 5.37
N ASN A 111 -5.10 -2.54 6.43
CA ASN A 111 -6.32 -2.41 7.21
C ASN A 111 -7.48 -1.87 6.39
N SER A 112 -7.22 -0.87 5.55
CA SER A 112 -8.24 -0.30 4.66
C SER A 112 -8.74 -1.32 3.64
N LEU A 113 -7.83 -2.10 3.07
CA LEU A 113 -8.19 -3.15 2.12
C LEU A 113 -8.92 -4.31 2.79
N ASN A 114 -8.57 -4.66 4.02
CA ASN A 114 -9.31 -5.66 4.79
C ASN A 114 -10.76 -5.23 5.03
N GLN A 115 -10.96 -3.95 5.30
CA GLN A 115 -12.29 -3.40 5.49
C GLN A 115 -13.10 -3.49 4.18
N LEU A 116 -12.47 -3.14 3.07
CA LEU A 116 -13.08 -3.22 1.75
C LEU A 116 -13.44 -4.67 1.38
N ASP A 117 -12.55 -5.61 1.69
CA ASP A 117 -12.75 -7.04 1.47
C ASP A 117 -13.96 -7.58 2.23
N LYS A 118 -14.18 -7.10 3.44
CA LYS A 118 -15.33 -7.53 4.24
C LYS A 118 -16.66 -6.99 3.75
N GLU A 119 -16.66 -5.78 3.21
CA GLU A 119 -17.91 -5.06 2.96
C GLU A 119 -18.35 -5.02 1.50
N LEU A 120 -17.41 -4.90 0.57
CA LEU A 120 -17.74 -4.55 -0.80
C LEU A 120 -17.12 -5.44 -1.87
N ILE A 121 -15.84 -5.76 -1.75
CA ILE A 121 -15.08 -6.41 -2.83
C ILE A 121 -14.30 -7.56 -2.24
N LYS A 122 -14.46 -8.75 -2.79
CA LYS A 122 -13.70 -9.92 -2.33
C LYS A 122 -12.30 -9.92 -2.91
N ILE A 123 -11.33 -9.69 -2.05
CA ILE A 123 -9.92 -9.70 -2.38
C ILE A 123 -9.32 -11.02 -1.90
N LYS A 124 -8.78 -11.79 -2.83
CA LYS A 124 -8.17 -13.07 -2.50
C LYS A 124 -6.82 -12.90 -1.85
N GLN A 125 -5.97 -12.04 -2.42
CA GLN A 125 -4.65 -11.77 -1.85
C GLN A 125 -4.15 -10.37 -2.23
N PHE A 126 -3.29 -9.86 -1.36
CA PHE A 126 -2.57 -8.61 -1.55
C PHE A 126 -1.07 -8.91 -1.49
N ILE A 127 -0.38 -8.67 -2.59
CA ILE A 127 1.05 -8.92 -2.71
C ILE A 127 1.79 -7.59 -2.74
N ILE A 128 2.76 -7.44 -1.85
CA ILE A 128 3.57 -6.24 -1.73
C ILE A 128 5.00 -6.59 -2.12
N GLY A 129 5.49 -5.98 -3.19
CA GLY A 129 6.83 -6.21 -3.69
C GLY A 129 6.88 -7.19 -4.84
N GLY A 130 8.09 -7.54 -5.23
CA GLY A 130 8.36 -8.39 -6.40
C GLY A 130 8.59 -7.56 -7.64
N GLU A 131 8.86 -8.24 -8.74
CA GLU A 131 9.14 -7.59 -10.01
C GLU A 131 7.88 -7.34 -10.81
N ASN A 132 7.89 -6.25 -11.56
CA ASN A 132 6.79 -5.93 -12.44
C ASN A 132 7.03 -6.54 -13.83
N GLU A 133 6.60 -7.77 -14.01
CA GLU A 133 6.71 -8.47 -15.28
C GLU A 133 5.33 -8.74 -15.86
N ASN A 134 4.96 -8.02 -16.87
CA ASN A 134 3.84 -8.29 -17.78
C ASN A 134 2.67 -9.12 -17.24
N TRP A 135 2.16 -8.82 -16.06
CA TRP A 135 1.02 -9.51 -15.46
C TRP A 135 1.25 -11.01 -15.16
N ARG A 136 2.50 -11.40 -14.91
CA ARG A 136 2.88 -12.79 -14.67
C ARG A 136 3.22 -13.10 -13.22
N ILE A 137 2.56 -12.42 -12.29
CA ILE A 137 2.80 -12.66 -10.88
C ILE A 137 2.49 -14.12 -10.50
N GLU A 138 1.45 -14.70 -11.07
CA GLU A 138 1.08 -16.09 -10.88
C GLU A 138 2.19 -17.04 -11.36
N THR A 139 2.69 -16.75 -12.54
CA THR A 139 3.77 -17.55 -13.14
C THR A 139 5.05 -17.46 -12.31
N GLN A 140 5.33 -16.31 -11.73
CA GLN A 140 6.45 -16.13 -10.82
C GLN A 140 6.30 -16.98 -9.57
N GLU A 141 5.11 -17.07 -9.01
CA GLU A 141 4.82 -17.94 -7.89
C GLU A 141 4.92 -19.42 -8.27
N GLU A 142 4.35 -19.76 -9.38
CA GLU A 142 4.39 -21.12 -9.89
C GLU A 142 5.82 -21.56 -10.20
N SER A 143 6.68 -20.67 -10.66
CA SER A 143 8.06 -21.01 -10.93
C SER A 143 8.84 -21.46 -9.70
N MET A 144 8.35 -21.17 -8.51
CA MET A 144 8.92 -21.69 -7.26
C MET A 144 8.45 -23.10 -6.96
N PHE A 145 7.35 -23.53 -7.56
CA PHE A 145 6.75 -24.84 -7.30
C PHE A 145 6.63 -25.70 -8.55
N VAL A 146 7.15 -25.23 -9.55
CA VAL A 146 6.78 -25.49 -10.87
C VAL A 146 7.06 -26.75 -11.44
N ASP A 147 8.08 -27.24 -11.07
CA ASP A 147 8.52 -28.44 -11.72
C ASP A 147 7.51 -29.55 -11.57
N ASP A 148 6.57 -29.30 -10.71
CA ASP A 148 5.52 -30.23 -10.42
C ASP A 148 4.42 -30.22 -11.44
N ASP A 149 4.17 -29.06 -12.03
CA ASP A 149 2.99 -28.85 -12.84
C ASP A 149 3.29 -28.77 -14.31
N VAL A 150 4.53 -28.59 -14.61
CA VAL A 150 4.97 -28.52 -15.97
C VAL A 150 5.18 -29.93 -16.50
N VAL A 151 4.21 -30.55 -16.65
CA VAL A 151 4.37 -31.89 -17.16
C VAL A 151 3.77 -31.98 -18.54
#